data_6279fec0c2c716f9910be194e96ee404
#
_entry.id   6279fec0c2c716f9910be194e96ee404
#
_cell.length_a   1.000
_cell.length_b   1.000
_cell.length_c   1.000
_cell.angle_alpha   90.00
_cell.angle_beta   90.00
_cell.angle_gamma   90.00
#
_symmetry.space_group_name_H-M   'P 1'
#
loop_
_entity.id
_entity.type
_entity.pdbx_description
1 polymer ?
#
loop_
_entity_poly.entity_id
_entity_poly.type
_entity_poly.pdbx_seq_one_letter_code
_entity_poly.pdbx_strand_id
1 'polypeptide(L)'
;IYSDEILFRPGICPTPPANSLTAAEWRHLAGEISNSLHYFIEKNRITPEDYLETKGKEYRNTPFLQVYGHADELCPNCRQTLVRKVIGGRSSVYCPNCQY
;
A
#
# COMPACT_ATOMS: atom_id res chain seq x y z
N ILE A 1 6.75 -0.78 -0.51
CA ILE A 1 5.57 -1.68 -0.57
C ILE A 1 4.40 -1.05 0.18
N TYR A 2 4.58 -0.79 1.46
CA TYR A 2 3.46 -0.40 2.32
C TYR A 2 2.99 1.03 2.10
N SER A 3 3.86 1.96 1.68
CA SER A 3 3.43 3.32 1.38
C SER A 3 2.38 3.36 0.26
N ASP A 4 2.54 2.56 -0.79
CA ASP A 4 1.56 2.47 -1.87
C ASP A 4 0.23 1.93 -1.36
N GLU A 5 0.24 0.86 -0.57
CA GLU A 5 -0.96 0.25 0.01
C GLU A 5 -1.67 1.18 0.99
N ILE A 6 -0.90 1.89 1.83
CA ILE A 6 -1.45 2.81 2.83
C ILE A 6 -2.14 4.00 2.16
N LEU A 7 -1.54 4.59 1.14
CA LEU A 7 -2.12 5.73 0.43
C LEU A 7 -3.36 5.33 -0.38
N PHE A 8 -3.41 4.11 -0.90
CA PHE A 8 -4.55 3.62 -1.67
C PHE A 8 -5.84 3.57 -0.84
N ARG A 9 -5.77 3.14 0.40
CA ARG A 9 -6.95 2.96 1.26
C ARG A 9 -7.74 4.25 1.51
N PRO A 10 -7.11 5.36 1.93
CA PRO A 10 -7.82 6.63 2.12
C PRO A 10 -8.06 7.39 0.81
N GLY A 11 -7.57 6.90 -0.31
CA GLY A 11 -7.73 7.57 -1.61
C GLY A 11 -6.82 8.76 -1.82
N ILE A 12 -5.63 8.75 -1.25
CA ILE A 12 -4.66 9.85 -1.34
C ILE A 12 -3.65 9.57 -2.45
N CYS A 13 -3.52 10.51 -3.39
CA CYS A 13 -2.55 10.40 -4.48
C CYS A 13 -1.12 10.61 -3.95
N PRO A 14 -0.13 9.79 -4.37
CA PRO A 14 1.25 9.95 -3.90
C PRO A 14 2.01 11.14 -4.50
N THR A 15 1.51 11.74 -5.59
CA THR A 15 2.25 12.78 -6.30
C THR A 15 2.21 14.18 -5.68
N PRO A 16 1.08 14.67 -5.08
CA PRO A 16 1.09 15.97 -4.45
C PRO A 16 2.00 16.03 -3.23
N PRO A 17 2.56 17.20 -2.90
CA PRO A 17 3.35 17.37 -1.67
C PRO A 17 2.52 17.05 -0.42
N ALA A 18 3.18 16.51 0.61
CA ALA A 18 2.51 16.16 1.87
C ALA A 18 1.82 17.36 2.52
N ASN A 19 2.38 18.56 2.39
CA ASN A 19 1.80 19.78 2.97
C ASN A 19 0.55 20.28 2.23
N SER A 20 0.14 19.65 1.12
CA SER A 20 -1.11 19.95 0.43
C SER A 20 -2.33 19.26 1.04
N LEU A 21 -2.12 18.33 1.98
CA LEU A 21 -3.20 17.60 2.63
C LEU A 21 -3.92 18.49 3.65
N THR A 22 -5.26 18.34 3.69
CA THR A 22 -6.07 19.01 4.74
C THR A 22 -5.85 18.34 6.10
N ALA A 23 -6.27 19.02 7.18
CA ALA A 23 -6.19 18.44 8.53
C ALA A 23 -7.01 17.14 8.65
N ALA A 24 -8.16 17.06 7.97
CA ALA A 24 -8.98 15.85 7.95
C ALA A 24 -8.27 14.70 7.22
N GLU A 25 -7.64 14.99 6.08
CA GLU A 25 -6.86 14.01 5.33
C GLU A 25 -5.65 13.52 6.13
N TRP A 26 -4.96 14.41 6.84
CA TRP A 26 -3.85 14.03 7.72
C TRP A 26 -4.30 13.08 8.83
N ARG A 27 -5.44 13.37 9.48
CA ARG A 27 -5.98 12.52 10.54
C ARG A 27 -6.38 11.15 9.99
N HIS A 28 -7.00 11.10 8.82
CA HIS A 28 -7.37 9.85 8.19
C HIS A 28 -6.14 9.04 7.82
N LEU A 29 -5.13 9.67 7.22
CA LEU A 29 -3.88 9.01 6.85
C LEU A 29 -3.14 8.48 8.08
N ALA A 30 -3.06 9.25 9.17
CA ALA A 30 -2.40 8.82 10.40
C ALA A 30 -3.05 7.55 10.96
N GLY A 31 -4.39 7.48 10.97
CA GLY A 31 -5.13 6.29 11.38
C GLY A 31 -4.86 5.11 10.46
N GLU A 32 -4.84 5.33 9.16
CA GLU A 32 -4.58 4.28 8.18
C GLU A 32 -3.14 3.74 8.23
N ILE A 33 -2.15 4.59 8.51
CA ILE A 33 -0.77 4.11 8.71
C ILE A 33 -0.72 3.06 9.81
N SER A 34 -1.29 3.37 10.97
CA SER A 34 -1.30 2.44 12.09
C SER A 34 -2.10 1.17 11.77
N ASN A 35 -3.32 1.33 11.29
CA ASN A 35 -4.20 0.21 10.98
C ASN A 35 -3.63 -0.70 9.89
N SER A 36 -3.08 -0.13 8.83
CA SER A 36 -2.51 -0.90 7.72
C SER A 36 -1.25 -1.65 8.13
N LEU A 37 -0.36 -1.04 8.90
CA LEU A 37 0.84 -1.72 9.37
C LEU A 37 0.50 -2.87 10.31
N HIS A 38 -0.46 -2.70 11.22
CA HIS A 38 -0.95 -3.79 12.07
C HIS A 38 -1.56 -4.92 11.24
N TYR A 39 -2.36 -4.59 10.24
CA TYR A 39 -2.95 -5.56 9.33
C TYR A 39 -1.88 -6.40 8.64
N PHE A 40 -0.85 -5.76 8.05
CA PHE A 40 0.21 -6.47 7.34
C PHE A 40 1.12 -7.26 8.26
N ILE A 41 1.39 -6.77 9.46
CA ILE A 41 2.14 -7.54 10.48
C ILE A 41 1.40 -8.83 10.80
N GLU A 42 0.10 -8.75 11.05
CA GLU A 42 -0.71 -9.91 11.39
C GLU A 42 -0.79 -10.91 10.23
N LYS A 43 -0.97 -10.43 9.00
CA LYS A 43 -1.06 -11.29 7.81
C LYS A 43 0.27 -11.94 7.43
N ASN A 44 1.39 -11.29 7.77
CA ASN A 44 2.73 -11.84 7.49
C ASN A 44 3.28 -12.70 8.64
N ARG A 45 2.48 -12.95 9.67
CA ARG A 45 2.89 -13.71 10.84
C ARG A 45 3.21 -15.15 10.48
N ILE A 46 4.35 -15.66 10.96
CA ILE A 46 4.77 -17.05 10.74
C ILE A 46 5.07 -17.73 12.08
N THR A 47 4.96 -19.06 12.11
CA THR A 47 5.32 -19.85 13.27
C THR A 47 6.85 -20.04 13.33
N PRO A 48 7.41 -20.36 14.50
CA PRO A 48 8.84 -20.71 14.60
C PRO A 48 9.26 -21.84 13.65
N GLU A 49 8.40 -22.83 13.47
CA GLU A 49 8.64 -23.94 12.55
C GLU A 49 8.74 -23.46 11.10
N ASP A 50 7.80 -22.62 10.67
CA ASP A 50 7.81 -22.03 9.34
C ASP A 50 9.05 -21.18 9.10
N TYR A 51 9.47 -20.41 10.12
CA TYR A 51 10.67 -19.61 10.04
C TYR A 51 11.92 -20.47 9.83
N LEU A 52 12.03 -21.58 10.55
CA LEU A 52 13.16 -22.50 10.40
C LEU A 52 13.18 -23.16 9.02
N GLU A 53 12.02 -23.51 8.50
CA GLU A 53 11.88 -24.13 7.17
C GLU A 53 12.26 -23.17 6.05
N THR A 54 11.78 -21.91 6.11
CA THR A 54 12.01 -20.90 5.07
C THR A 54 13.24 -20.04 5.34
N LYS A 55 13.85 -20.17 6.52
CA LYS A 55 14.97 -19.33 6.99
C LYS A 55 14.61 -17.84 7.00
N GLY A 56 13.36 -17.53 7.32
CA GLY A 56 12.88 -16.16 7.39
C GLY A 56 12.69 -15.48 6.04
N LYS A 57 12.73 -16.20 4.95
CA LYS A 57 12.61 -15.64 3.59
C LYS A 57 11.17 -15.59 3.09
N GLU A 58 10.23 -16.23 3.78
CA GLU A 58 8.84 -16.24 3.38
C GLU A 58 8.19 -14.87 3.59
N TYR A 59 7.52 -14.37 2.56
CA TYR A 59 6.72 -13.15 2.63
C TYR A 59 5.26 -13.49 2.33
N ARG A 60 4.38 -13.29 3.32
CA ARG A 60 2.98 -13.76 3.25
C ARG A 60 1.98 -12.69 2.84
N ASN A 61 2.42 -11.43 2.66
CA ASN A 61 1.48 -10.35 2.35
C ASN A 61 1.12 -10.23 0.88
N THR A 62 1.81 -10.92 -0.02
CA THR A 62 1.56 -10.82 -1.47
C THR A 62 0.09 -10.95 -1.85
N PRO A 63 -0.70 -11.92 -1.34
CA PRO A 63 -2.12 -12.01 -1.70
C PRO A 63 -2.98 -10.87 -1.16
N PHE A 64 -2.47 -10.07 -0.22
CA PHE A 64 -3.21 -8.97 0.40
C PHE A 64 -2.82 -7.60 -0.16
N LEU A 65 -1.88 -7.54 -1.07
CA LEU A 65 -1.47 -6.28 -1.71
C LEU A 65 -2.48 -5.91 -2.79
N GLN A 66 -2.96 -4.67 -2.75
CA GLN A 66 -3.98 -4.18 -3.67
C GLN A 66 -3.41 -3.44 -4.87
N VAL A 67 -2.34 -2.69 -4.68
CA VAL A 67 -1.73 -1.88 -5.75
C VAL A 67 -0.27 -2.20 -5.99
N TYR A 68 0.51 -2.47 -4.96
CA TYR A 68 1.93 -2.77 -5.13
C TYR A 68 2.13 -4.03 -5.98
N GLY A 69 2.93 -3.91 -7.03
CA GLY A 69 3.16 -5.01 -7.96
C GLY A 69 2.05 -5.23 -8.99
N HIS A 70 1.01 -4.38 -8.99
CA HIS A 70 -0.16 -4.51 -9.86
C HIS A 70 -0.28 -3.39 -10.90
N ALA A 71 0.83 -2.70 -11.23
CA ALA A 71 0.84 -1.68 -12.28
C ALA A 71 0.29 -2.28 -13.59
N ASP A 72 -0.50 -1.49 -14.32
CA ASP A 72 -1.18 -1.88 -15.56
C ASP A 72 -2.32 -2.90 -15.36
N GLU A 73 -2.60 -3.32 -14.14
CA GLU A 73 -3.75 -4.15 -13.80
C GLU A 73 -4.94 -3.29 -13.38
N LEU A 74 -6.11 -3.90 -13.27
CA LEU A 74 -7.32 -3.17 -12.90
C LEU A 74 -7.37 -2.89 -11.40
N CYS A 75 -7.80 -1.67 -11.04
CA CYS A 75 -8.03 -1.30 -9.65
C CYS A 75 -9.11 -2.20 -9.04
N PRO A 76 -8.89 -2.77 -7.85
CA PRO A 76 -9.88 -3.64 -7.21
C PRO A 76 -11.17 -2.91 -6.82
N ASN A 77 -11.14 -1.57 -6.68
CA ASN A 77 -12.32 -0.80 -6.30
C ASN A 77 -13.13 -0.30 -7.50
N CYS A 78 -12.48 0.31 -8.50
CA CYS A 78 -13.18 0.98 -9.61
C CYS A 78 -12.88 0.38 -10.98
N ARG A 79 -11.96 -0.57 -11.07
CA ARG A 79 -11.51 -1.23 -12.30
C ARG A 79 -10.81 -0.31 -13.30
N GLN A 80 -10.44 0.90 -12.90
CA GLN A 80 -9.56 1.75 -13.68
C GLN A 80 -8.15 1.15 -13.66
N THR A 81 -7.40 1.29 -14.76
CA THR A 81 -6.04 0.77 -14.82
C THR A 81 -5.13 1.47 -13.81
N LEU A 82 -4.42 0.70 -13.01
CA LEU A 82 -3.44 1.21 -12.05
C LEU A 82 -2.21 1.76 -12.78
N VAL A 83 -1.68 2.87 -12.28
CA VAL A 83 -0.56 3.59 -12.89
C VAL A 83 0.68 3.49 -12.02
N ARG A 84 1.83 3.31 -12.66
CA ARG A 84 3.13 3.36 -11.99
C ARG A 84 3.82 4.68 -12.34
N LYS A 85 4.35 5.35 -11.31
CA LYS A 85 5.08 6.60 -11.48
C LYS A 85 6.33 6.61 -10.60
N VAL A 86 7.44 7.12 -11.11
CA VAL A 86 8.67 7.27 -10.33
C VAL A 86 8.61 8.61 -9.59
N ILE A 87 8.73 8.55 -8.26
CA ILE A 87 8.70 9.71 -7.37
C ILE A 87 9.91 9.62 -6.44
N GLY A 88 10.79 10.62 -6.48
CA GLY A 88 11.98 10.63 -5.64
C GLY A 88 12.89 9.43 -5.84
N GLY A 89 12.99 8.91 -7.06
CA GLY A 89 13.83 7.76 -7.40
C GLY A 89 13.19 6.39 -7.09
N ARG A 90 11.94 6.36 -6.58
CA ARG A 90 11.22 5.13 -6.29
C ARG A 90 9.93 5.04 -7.08
N SER A 91 9.55 3.84 -7.48
CA SER A 91 8.29 3.61 -8.17
C SER A 91 7.12 3.58 -7.18
N SER A 92 6.04 4.29 -7.51
CA SER A 92 4.78 4.22 -6.79
C SER A 92 3.68 3.76 -7.73
N VAL A 93 2.79 2.90 -7.24
CA VAL A 93 1.61 2.42 -7.97
C VAL A 93 0.36 2.97 -7.30
N TYR A 94 -0.53 3.57 -8.09
CA TYR A 94 -1.76 4.16 -7.55
C TYR A 94 -2.89 4.10 -8.57
N CYS A 95 -4.11 4.32 -8.09
CA CYS A 95 -5.28 4.43 -8.97
C CYS A 95 -5.57 5.91 -9.24
N PRO A 96 -5.51 6.37 -10.50
CA PRO A 96 -5.74 7.78 -10.82
C PRO A 96 -7.19 8.20 -10.60
N ASN A 97 -8.11 7.27 -10.47
CA ASN A 97 -9.52 7.54 -10.21
C ASN A 97 -9.86 7.57 -8.71
N CYS A 98 -9.34 6.61 -7.94
CA CYS A 98 -9.63 6.51 -6.50
C CYS A 98 -8.77 7.42 -5.64
N GLN A 99 -7.58 7.80 -6.12
CA GLN A 99 -6.61 8.61 -5.37
C GLN A 99 -6.44 9.97 -6.04
N TYR A 100 -6.73 11.02 -5.29
CA TYR A 100 -6.62 12.38 -5.81
C TYR A 100 -5.47 13.13 -5.20
#